data_5ff53d8b30b2a67e37f368615a9b4cfd
#
_entry.id   5ff53d8b30b2a67e37f368615a9b4cfd
#
_cell.length_a   1.000
_cell.length_b   1.000
_cell.length_c   1.000
_cell.angle_alpha   90.00
_cell.angle_beta   90.00
_cell.angle_gamma   90.00
#
_symmetry.space_group_name_H-M   'P 1'
#
loop_
_entity.id
_entity.type
_entity.pdbx_description
1 polymer ?
#
loop_
_entity_poly.entity_id
_entity_poly.type
_entity_poly.pdbx_seq_one_letter_code
_entity_poly.pdbx_strand_id
1 'polypeptide(L)'
;MSSVSPALRDAVQTWLNTRRALKGASDNTLTAYAHDVHGFLGFVAQHTGGEAGLIALKSLTITDMRAWMASLRREELTSRSIARKLSSVKSFFRWLGEREGFEATAVLNARAPKFQAKLPRPLPVEATRDLISALELQSSEPWVGARDVAVVTLLYGCGLRISEALSLTMADAPLPQVLRITGKGGKERVVPVIA
;
A
#
# COMPACT_ATOMS: atom_id res chain seq x y z
N MET A 1 -11.96 11.34 24.80
CA MET A 1 -11.65 10.97 23.42
C MET A 1 -10.34 11.66 23.04
N SER A 2 -9.26 10.92 22.87
CA SER A 2 -7.99 11.49 22.42
C SER A 2 -8.16 11.97 20.97
N SER A 3 -7.91 13.25 20.72
CA SER A 3 -8.15 13.89 19.42
C SER A 3 -6.85 14.30 18.74
N VAL A 4 -6.87 14.31 17.44
CA VAL A 4 -5.82 14.92 16.60
C VAL A 4 -6.22 16.37 16.37
N SER A 5 -5.30 17.32 16.55
CA SER A 5 -5.60 18.74 16.38
C SER A 5 -6.04 19.06 14.93
N PRO A 6 -6.93 20.03 14.73
CA PRO A 6 -7.33 20.46 13.39
C PRO A 6 -6.13 20.81 12.52
N ALA A 7 -5.16 21.55 13.05
CA ALA A 7 -3.94 21.93 12.33
C ALA A 7 -3.13 20.73 11.84
N LEU A 8 -3.04 19.63 12.62
CA LEU A 8 -2.37 18.42 12.16
C LEU A 8 -3.18 17.64 11.12
N ARG A 9 -4.51 17.63 11.21
CA ARG A 9 -5.34 17.05 10.15
C ARG A 9 -5.13 17.76 8.82
N ASP A 10 -5.11 19.10 8.85
CA ASP A 10 -4.85 19.92 7.67
C ASP A 10 -3.43 19.70 7.14
N ALA A 11 -2.45 19.55 8.03
CA ALA A 11 -1.07 19.23 7.64
C ALA A 11 -0.97 17.86 6.95
N VAL A 12 -1.65 16.83 7.45
CA VAL A 12 -1.70 15.50 6.80
C VAL A 12 -2.33 15.62 5.41
N GLN A 13 -3.44 16.34 5.26
CA GLN A 13 -4.09 16.52 3.97
C GLN A 13 -3.19 17.29 2.98
N THR A 14 -2.52 18.33 3.43
CA THR A 14 -1.57 19.11 2.61
C THR A 14 -0.40 18.24 2.16
N TRP A 15 0.14 17.41 3.06
CA TRP A 15 1.19 16.46 2.72
C TRP A 15 0.74 15.45 1.67
N LEU A 16 -0.45 14.88 1.79
CA LEU A 16 -1.00 13.94 0.81
C LEU A 16 -1.17 14.60 -0.56
N ASN A 17 -1.68 15.83 -0.60
CA ASN A 17 -1.81 16.60 -1.83
C ASN A 17 -0.44 16.88 -2.47
N THR A 18 0.57 17.22 -1.66
CA THR A 18 1.96 17.40 -2.11
C THR A 18 2.52 16.10 -2.71
N ARG A 19 2.24 14.93 -2.07
CA ARG A 19 2.64 13.62 -2.58
C ARG A 19 1.99 13.27 -3.90
N ARG A 20 0.71 13.62 -4.06
CA ARG A 20 0.00 13.44 -5.34
C ARG A 20 0.63 14.29 -6.42
N ALA A 21 0.79 15.58 -6.18
CA ALA A 21 1.27 16.55 -7.17
C ALA A 21 2.74 16.35 -7.56
N LEU A 22 3.65 16.20 -6.58
CA LEU A 22 5.10 16.18 -6.85
C LEU A 22 5.68 14.78 -7.07
N LYS A 23 5.03 13.72 -6.57
CA LYS A 23 5.57 12.36 -6.65
C LYS A 23 4.69 11.41 -7.47
N GLY A 24 3.58 11.88 -8.02
CA GLY A 24 2.66 11.04 -8.78
C GLY A 24 2.15 9.84 -7.99
N ALA A 25 1.94 10.01 -6.67
CA ALA A 25 1.49 8.91 -5.81
C ALA A 25 0.07 8.48 -6.21
N SER A 26 -0.14 7.17 -6.41
CA SER A 26 -1.46 6.62 -6.72
C SER A 26 -2.42 6.75 -5.54
N ASP A 27 -3.74 6.77 -5.82
CA ASP A 27 -4.78 6.88 -4.79
C ASP A 27 -4.65 5.80 -3.71
N ASN A 28 -4.35 4.55 -4.09
CA ASN A 28 -4.10 3.47 -3.13
C ASN A 28 -2.90 3.77 -2.20
N THR A 29 -1.86 4.41 -2.73
CA THR A 29 -0.70 4.82 -1.93
C THR A 29 -1.08 5.95 -0.97
N LEU A 30 -1.85 6.92 -1.42
CA LEU A 30 -2.30 8.04 -0.59
C LEU A 30 -3.25 7.56 0.51
N THR A 31 -4.18 6.66 0.21
CA THR A 31 -5.07 6.04 1.19
C THR A 31 -4.29 5.26 2.25
N ALA A 32 -3.31 4.45 1.83
CA ALA A 32 -2.45 3.71 2.76
C ALA A 32 -1.63 4.67 3.64
N TYR A 33 -1.09 5.74 3.08
CA TYR A 33 -0.34 6.77 3.81
C TYR A 33 -1.22 7.50 4.82
N ALA A 34 -2.42 7.91 4.40
CA ALA A 34 -3.39 8.55 5.30
C ALA A 34 -3.72 7.65 6.49
N HIS A 35 -4.06 6.39 6.23
CA HIS A 35 -4.38 5.41 7.28
C HIS A 35 -3.20 5.20 8.24
N ASP A 36 -1.97 5.06 7.72
CA ASP A 36 -0.79 4.83 8.56
C ASP A 36 -0.46 6.04 9.45
N VAL A 37 -0.53 7.26 8.89
CA VAL A 37 -0.23 8.48 9.63
C VAL A 37 -1.34 8.79 10.65
N HIS A 38 -2.62 8.66 10.27
CA HIS A 38 -3.71 8.86 11.23
C HIS A 38 -3.66 7.84 12.39
N GLY A 39 -3.35 6.57 12.10
CA GLY A 39 -3.16 5.56 13.15
C GLY A 39 -2.01 5.92 14.10
N PHE A 40 -0.89 6.45 13.58
CA PHE A 40 0.21 6.93 14.41
C PHE A 40 -0.20 8.13 15.28
N LEU A 41 -0.87 9.13 14.70
CA LEU A 41 -1.34 10.31 15.44
C LEU A 41 -2.35 9.93 16.53
N GLY A 42 -3.23 8.95 16.25
CA GLY A 42 -4.14 8.39 17.24
C GLY A 42 -3.39 7.73 18.40
N PHE A 43 -2.33 6.96 18.10
CA PHE A 43 -1.46 6.39 19.13
C PHE A 43 -0.81 7.50 19.97
N VAL A 44 -0.24 8.54 19.35
CA VAL A 44 0.38 9.66 20.07
C VAL A 44 -0.62 10.31 21.03
N ALA A 45 -1.82 10.61 20.57
CA ALA A 45 -2.87 11.21 21.39
C ALA A 45 -3.22 10.36 22.62
N GLN A 46 -3.33 9.04 22.46
CA GLN A 46 -3.56 8.12 23.57
C GLN A 46 -2.36 8.04 24.53
N HIS A 47 -1.16 7.94 23.95
CA HIS A 47 0.07 7.72 24.70
C HIS A 47 0.47 8.93 25.56
N THR A 48 0.23 10.13 25.05
CA THR A 48 0.52 11.39 25.77
C THR A 48 -0.63 11.85 26.66
N GLY A 49 -1.79 11.17 26.61
CA GLY A 49 -2.95 11.50 27.43
C GLY A 49 -3.66 12.80 27.03
N GLY A 50 -3.41 13.32 25.81
CA GLY A 50 -3.93 14.59 25.36
C GLY A 50 -4.20 14.65 23.86
N GLU A 51 -4.35 15.86 23.35
CA GLU A 51 -4.50 16.08 21.92
C GLU A 51 -3.14 15.92 21.20
N ALA A 52 -3.11 15.14 20.11
CA ALA A 52 -1.96 15.11 19.23
C ALA A 52 -1.85 16.44 18.49
N GLY A 53 -0.99 17.32 18.96
CA GLY A 53 -0.65 18.61 18.37
C GLY A 53 0.83 18.66 17.96
N LEU A 54 1.25 19.75 17.30
CA LEU A 54 2.62 19.93 16.84
C LEU A 54 3.65 19.84 17.99
N ILE A 55 3.29 20.35 19.18
CA ILE A 55 4.15 20.29 20.38
C ILE A 55 4.39 18.83 20.78
N ALA A 56 3.33 18.02 20.85
CA ALA A 56 3.44 16.60 21.15
C ALA A 56 4.32 15.85 20.12
N LEU A 57 4.23 16.22 18.83
CA LEU A 57 5.08 15.61 17.79
C LEU A 57 6.56 16.02 17.91
N LYS A 58 6.83 17.25 18.30
CA LYS A 58 8.20 17.76 18.53
C LYS A 58 8.88 17.11 19.74
N SER A 59 8.09 16.71 20.76
CA SER A 59 8.61 16.11 22.00
C SER A 59 8.75 14.58 21.94
N LEU A 60 8.40 13.93 20.82
CA LEU A 60 8.51 12.49 20.67
C LEU A 60 9.94 11.98 20.88
N THR A 61 10.06 10.91 21.64
CA THR A 61 11.32 10.24 21.95
C THR A 61 11.46 8.90 21.20
N ILE A 62 12.64 8.33 21.21
CA ILE A 62 12.87 6.99 20.67
C ILE A 62 12.09 5.92 21.47
N THR A 63 11.81 6.19 22.76
CA THR A 63 10.99 5.31 23.60
C THR A 63 9.55 5.29 23.13
N ASP A 64 8.97 6.45 22.77
CA ASP A 64 7.61 6.53 22.23
C ASP A 64 7.49 5.78 20.90
N MET A 65 8.51 5.90 20.04
CA MET A 65 8.55 5.13 18.80
C MET A 65 8.62 3.62 19.03
N ARG A 66 9.35 3.17 20.06
CA ARG A 66 9.38 1.76 20.46
C ARG A 66 8.04 1.31 21.04
N ALA A 67 7.40 2.13 21.86
CA ALA A 67 6.07 1.87 22.41
C ALA A 67 5.02 1.73 21.30
N TRP A 68 5.05 2.64 20.30
CA TRP A 68 4.19 2.53 19.12
C TRP A 68 4.41 1.23 18.35
N MET A 69 5.65 0.87 18.04
CA MET A 69 5.93 -0.39 17.33
C MET A 69 5.54 -1.62 18.16
N ALA A 70 5.62 -1.53 19.49
CA ALA A 70 5.17 -2.59 20.38
C ALA A 70 3.63 -2.70 20.38
N SER A 71 2.88 -1.58 20.32
CA SER A 71 1.42 -1.62 20.18
C SER A 71 0.99 -2.30 18.89
N LEU A 72 1.64 -1.98 17.77
CA LEU A 72 1.37 -2.64 16.48
C LEU A 72 1.65 -4.16 16.50
N ARG A 73 2.63 -4.61 17.29
CA ARG A 73 2.86 -6.05 17.49
C ARG A 73 1.76 -6.71 18.31
N ARG A 74 1.21 -6.02 19.33
CA ARG A 74 0.06 -6.53 20.09
C ARG A 74 -1.21 -6.64 19.23
N GLU A 75 -1.31 -5.82 18.18
CA GLU A 75 -2.35 -5.94 17.14
C GLU A 75 -2.02 -7.02 16.10
N GLU A 76 -1.03 -7.88 16.38
CA GLU A 76 -0.59 -9.00 15.52
C GLU A 76 -0.08 -8.59 14.13
N LEU A 77 0.32 -7.33 13.93
CA LEU A 77 0.89 -6.90 12.66
C LEU A 77 2.24 -7.55 12.40
N THR A 78 2.44 -7.99 11.16
CA THR A 78 3.72 -8.55 10.72
C THR A 78 4.85 -7.51 10.75
N SER A 79 6.10 -7.95 10.93
CA SER A 79 7.28 -7.06 10.87
C SER A 79 7.34 -6.25 9.57
N ARG A 80 6.92 -6.84 8.43
CA ARG A 80 6.83 -6.15 7.13
C ARG A 80 5.79 -5.02 7.15
N SER A 81 4.63 -5.26 7.75
CA SER A 81 3.57 -4.26 7.88
C SER A 81 4.01 -3.11 8.79
N ILE A 82 4.67 -3.40 9.91
CA ILE A 82 5.22 -2.40 10.83
C ILE A 82 6.28 -1.54 10.12
N ALA A 83 7.20 -2.17 9.36
CA ALA A 83 8.21 -1.46 8.59
C ALA A 83 7.60 -0.52 7.54
N ARG A 84 6.53 -0.95 6.85
CA ARG A 84 5.79 -0.12 5.90
C ARG A 84 5.14 1.08 6.59
N LYS A 85 4.42 0.86 7.71
CA LYS A 85 3.80 1.93 8.50
C LYS A 85 4.85 2.94 8.99
N LEU A 86 5.97 2.48 9.51
CA LEU A 86 7.07 3.35 9.94
C LEU A 86 7.62 4.19 8.77
N SER A 87 7.72 3.61 7.58
CA SER A 87 8.16 4.35 6.38
C SER A 87 7.20 5.48 6.02
N SER A 88 5.87 5.24 6.11
CA SER A 88 4.84 6.26 5.89
C SER A 88 4.96 7.40 6.90
N VAL A 89 5.09 7.08 8.18
CA VAL A 89 5.27 8.06 9.28
C VAL A 89 6.54 8.87 9.08
N LYS A 90 7.68 8.22 8.79
CA LYS A 90 8.94 8.94 8.51
C LYS A 90 8.82 9.88 7.32
N SER A 91 8.08 9.48 6.29
CA SER A 91 7.86 10.32 5.12
C SER A 91 7.06 11.58 5.45
N PHE A 92 6.03 11.45 6.29
CA PHE A 92 5.27 12.58 6.81
C PHE A 92 6.13 13.50 7.67
N PHE A 93 6.91 12.94 8.61
CA PHE A 93 7.73 13.73 9.52
C PHE A 93 8.89 14.47 8.83
N ARG A 94 9.47 13.93 7.74
CA ARG A 94 10.43 14.71 6.93
C ARG A 94 9.78 15.95 6.36
N TRP A 95 8.63 15.79 5.73
CA TRP A 95 7.90 16.90 5.13
C TRP A 95 7.44 17.91 6.19
N LEU A 96 6.93 17.42 7.33
CA LEU A 96 6.47 18.28 8.41
C LEU A 96 7.64 19.04 9.06
N GLY A 97 8.77 18.38 9.26
CA GLY A 97 9.99 18.98 9.81
C GLY A 97 10.55 20.10 8.92
N GLU A 98 10.58 19.85 7.59
CA GLU A 98 10.99 20.88 6.61
C GLU A 98 10.03 22.08 6.62
N ARG A 99 8.72 21.82 6.74
CA ARG A 99 7.68 22.86 6.74
C ARG A 99 7.67 23.69 8.03
N GLU A 100 7.79 23.03 9.18
CA GLU A 100 7.61 23.65 10.52
C GLU A 100 8.96 23.98 11.20
N GLY A 101 10.07 23.77 10.52
CA GLY A 101 11.41 24.13 11.00
C GLY A 101 11.86 23.35 12.24
N PHE A 102 11.64 22.03 12.30
CA PHE A 102 12.12 21.20 13.40
C PHE A 102 12.70 19.87 12.94
N GLU A 103 13.62 19.33 13.75
CA GLU A 103 14.24 18.03 13.50
C GLU A 103 13.46 16.90 14.19
N ALA A 104 12.90 16.00 13.41
CA ALA A 104 12.20 14.82 13.90
C ALA A 104 13.15 13.63 14.17
N THR A 105 14.26 13.87 14.85
CA THR A 105 15.38 12.92 15.02
C THR A 105 14.92 11.58 15.59
N ALA A 106 14.06 11.57 16.61
CA ALA A 106 13.56 10.36 17.23
C ALA A 106 12.77 9.48 16.27
N VAL A 107 11.91 10.09 15.44
CA VAL A 107 11.10 9.39 14.43
C VAL A 107 11.98 8.92 13.28
N LEU A 108 12.84 9.78 12.76
CA LEU A 108 13.66 9.47 11.59
C LEU A 108 14.72 8.39 11.87
N ASN A 109 15.25 8.34 13.09
CA ASN A 109 16.23 7.33 13.52
C ASN A 109 15.59 6.04 14.05
N ALA A 110 14.26 5.96 14.23
CA ALA A 110 13.59 4.74 14.62
C ALA A 110 13.88 3.62 13.61
N ARG A 111 14.29 2.44 14.11
CA ARG A 111 14.62 1.29 13.25
C ARG A 111 13.43 0.38 13.08
N ALA A 112 13.14 0.04 11.83
CA ALA A 112 12.12 -0.96 11.51
C ALA A 112 12.53 -2.35 12.04
N PRO A 113 11.57 -3.20 12.44
CA PRO A 113 11.86 -4.58 12.74
C PRO A 113 12.41 -5.29 11.50
N LYS A 114 13.40 -6.15 11.71
CA LYS A 114 13.94 -6.99 10.63
C LYS A 114 12.88 -7.99 10.17
N PHE A 115 12.76 -8.19 8.88
CA PHE A 115 11.93 -9.24 8.29
C PHE A 115 12.66 -9.86 7.10
N GLN A 116 12.43 -11.15 6.92
CA GLN A 116 12.92 -11.85 5.73
C GLN A 116 11.89 -11.73 4.63
N ALA A 117 12.31 -11.27 3.46
CA ALA A 117 11.48 -11.32 2.27
C ALA A 117 11.39 -12.79 1.82
N LYS A 118 10.21 -13.38 1.94
CA LYS A 118 9.98 -14.70 1.33
C LYS A 118 9.96 -14.53 -0.18
N LEU A 119 10.72 -15.35 -0.87
CA LEU A 119 10.64 -15.43 -2.32
C LEU A 119 9.23 -15.89 -2.73
N PRO A 120 8.63 -15.28 -3.74
CA PRO A 120 7.39 -15.80 -4.31
C PRO A 120 7.59 -17.25 -4.75
N ARG A 121 6.64 -18.11 -4.41
CA ARG A 121 6.62 -19.49 -4.93
C ARG A 121 5.80 -19.46 -6.22
N PRO A 122 6.40 -19.74 -7.37
CA PRO A 122 5.65 -19.87 -8.61
C PRO A 122 4.72 -21.08 -8.51
N LEU A 123 3.53 -20.96 -9.09
CA LEU A 123 2.63 -22.10 -9.25
C LEU A 123 3.19 -23.04 -10.31
N PRO A 124 3.29 -24.35 -10.05
CA PRO A 124 3.58 -25.34 -11.07
C PRO A 124 2.51 -25.32 -12.18
N VAL A 125 2.89 -25.79 -13.36
CA VAL A 125 1.99 -25.83 -14.54
C VAL A 125 0.73 -26.66 -14.25
N GLU A 126 0.90 -27.81 -13.60
CA GLU A 126 -0.20 -28.70 -13.22
C GLU A 126 -1.17 -28.01 -12.27
N ALA A 127 -0.67 -27.38 -11.21
CA ALA A 127 -1.52 -26.66 -10.26
C ALA A 127 -2.23 -25.46 -10.90
N THR A 128 -1.66 -24.85 -11.96
CA THR A 128 -2.33 -23.79 -12.71
C THR A 128 -3.48 -24.35 -13.56
N ARG A 129 -3.31 -25.52 -14.18
CA ARG A 129 -4.38 -26.20 -14.92
C ARG A 129 -5.54 -26.60 -13.99
N ASP A 130 -5.20 -27.20 -12.84
CA ASP A 130 -6.21 -27.59 -11.84
C ASP A 130 -6.99 -26.36 -11.34
N LEU A 131 -6.31 -25.24 -11.11
CA LEU A 131 -6.95 -23.97 -10.73
C LEU A 131 -7.92 -23.49 -11.82
N ILE A 132 -7.52 -23.48 -13.08
CA ILE A 132 -8.36 -23.06 -14.20
C ILE A 132 -9.63 -23.94 -14.28
N SER A 133 -9.46 -25.27 -14.23
CA SER A 133 -10.59 -26.21 -14.25
C SER A 133 -11.53 -26.04 -13.07
N ALA A 134 -10.99 -25.74 -11.88
CA ALA A 134 -11.81 -25.48 -10.70
C ALA A 134 -12.62 -24.18 -10.83
N LEU A 135 -12.04 -23.13 -11.43
CA LEU A 135 -12.72 -21.85 -11.65
C LEU A 135 -13.90 -21.95 -12.62
N GLU A 136 -13.80 -22.81 -13.65
CA GLU A 136 -14.92 -23.05 -14.57
C GLU A 136 -16.17 -23.58 -13.86
N LEU A 137 -15.97 -24.37 -12.79
CA LEU A 137 -17.04 -25.04 -12.05
C LEU A 137 -17.47 -24.29 -10.77
N GLN A 138 -16.76 -23.23 -10.38
CA GLN A 138 -16.97 -22.57 -9.09
C GLN A 138 -18.25 -21.73 -9.04
N SER A 139 -18.70 -21.17 -10.16
CA SER A 139 -19.89 -20.31 -10.22
C SER A 139 -21.06 -21.01 -10.91
N SER A 140 -22.26 -20.83 -10.37
CA SER A 140 -23.50 -21.21 -11.04
C SER A 140 -23.80 -20.37 -12.29
N GLU A 141 -23.16 -19.18 -12.39
CA GLU A 141 -23.29 -18.27 -13.52
C GLU A 141 -22.14 -18.51 -14.52
N PRO A 142 -22.42 -19.04 -15.73
CA PRO A 142 -21.38 -19.43 -16.68
C PRO A 142 -20.41 -18.30 -17.07
N TRP A 143 -20.93 -17.07 -17.17
CA TRP A 143 -20.11 -15.92 -17.55
C TRP A 143 -19.08 -15.53 -16.45
N VAL A 144 -19.40 -15.80 -15.17
CA VAL A 144 -18.48 -15.55 -14.05
C VAL A 144 -17.30 -16.52 -14.12
N GLY A 145 -17.56 -17.81 -14.33
CA GLY A 145 -16.51 -18.80 -14.53
C GLY A 145 -15.60 -18.43 -15.71
N ALA A 146 -16.20 -18.10 -16.85
CA ALA A 146 -15.45 -17.71 -18.05
C ALA A 146 -14.57 -16.44 -17.81
N ARG A 147 -15.10 -15.44 -17.11
CA ARG A 147 -14.36 -14.24 -16.72
C ARG A 147 -13.16 -14.60 -15.83
N ASP A 148 -13.38 -15.40 -14.81
CA ASP A 148 -12.35 -15.74 -13.82
C ASP A 148 -11.23 -16.58 -14.45
N VAL A 149 -11.57 -17.51 -15.32
CA VAL A 149 -10.63 -18.26 -16.16
C VAL A 149 -9.82 -17.30 -17.05
N ALA A 150 -10.47 -16.38 -17.75
CA ALA A 150 -9.78 -15.42 -18.61
C ALA A 150 -8.79 -14.55 -17.81
N VAL A 151 -9.19 -14.06 -16.64
CA VAL A 151 -8.30 -13.27 -15.75
C VAL A 151 -7.09 -14.10 -15.34
N VAL A 152 -7.27 -15.33 -14.83
CA VAL A 152 -6.15 -16.19 -14.39
C VAL A 152 -5.23 -16.54 -15.56
N THR A 153 -5.80 -16.81 -16.72
CA THR A 153 -5.01 -17.08 -17.96
C THR A 153 -4.13 -15.88 -18.33
N LEU A 154 -4.67 -14.67 -18.27
CA LEU A 154 -3.91 -13.44 -18.53
C LEU A 154 -2.82 -13.18 -17.47
N LEU A 155 -3.10 -13.45 -16.19
CA LEU A 155 -2.13 -13.33 -15.12
C LEU A 155 -0.96 -14.32 -15.32
N TYR A 156 -1.26 -15.58 -15.63
CA TYR A 156 -0.26 -16.62 -15.77
C TYR A 156 0.46 -16.57 -17.11
N GLY A 157 -0.28 -16.50 -18.23
CA GLY A 157 0.27 -16.57 -19.57
C GLY A 157 0.96 -15.28 -20.01
N CYS A 158 0.41 -14.12 -19.63
CA CYS A 158 0.93 -12.82 -20.02
C CYS A 158 1.67 -12.08 -18.90
N GLY A 159 1.71 -12.62 -17.69
CA GLY A 159 2.36 -11.97 -16.54
C GLY A 159 1.75 -10.61 -16.19
N LEU A 160 0.44 -10.42 -16.43
CA LEU A 160 -0.24 -9.18 -16.09
C LEU A 160 -0.42 -9.08 -14.56
N ARG A 161 -0.46 -7.84 -14.06
CA ARG A 161 -0.95 -7.59 -12.71
C ARG A 161 -2.47 -7.67 -12.70
N ILE A 162 -3.06 -8.00 -11.55
CA ILE A 162 -4.53 -8.10 -11.43
C ILE A 162 -5.25 -6.83 -11.92
N SER A 163 -4.74 -5.64 -11.58
CA SER A 163 -5.33 -4.38 -12.04
C SER A 163 -5.20 -4.16 -13.54
N GLU A 164 -4.17 -4.69 -14.17
CA GLU A 164 -3.94 -4.61 -15.60
C GLU A 164 -4.88 -5.57 -16.34
N ALA A 165 -5.04 -6.81 -15.86
CA ALA A 165 -5.98 -7.74 -16.43
C ALA A 165 -7.44 -7.24 -16.29
N LEU A 166 -7.81 -6.68 -15.13
CA LEU A 166 -9.15 -6.14 -14.89
C LEU A 166 -9.42 -4.81 -15.59
N SER A 167 -8.42 -4.14 -16.15
CA SER A 167 -8.60 -2.92 -16.95
C SER A 167 -8.95 -3.20 -18.41
N LEU A 168 -8.81 -4.44 -18.87
CA LEU A 168 -9.21 -4.85 -20.22
C LEU A 168 -10.75 -4.82 -20.33
N THR A 169 -11.21 -4.39 -21.50
CA THR A 169 -12.63 -4.22 -21.80
C THR A 169 -13.00 -4.98 -23.07
N MET A 170 -14.29 -5.04 -23.41
CA MET A 170 -14.74 -5.63 -24.66
C MET A 170 -14.17 -4.93 -25.92
N ALA A 171 -13.72 -3.68 -25.80
CA ALA A 171 -13.04 -3.00 -26.90
C ALA A 171 -11.66 -3.59 -27.22
N ASP A 172 -11.07 -4.33 -26.27
CA ASP A 172 -9.79 -5.02 -26.44
C ASP A 172 -9.96 -6.43 -27.03
N ALA A 173 -11.19 -6.88 -27.23
CA ALA A 173 -11.50 -8.20 -27.79
C ALA A 173 -11.77 -8.12 -29.31
N PRO A 174 -11.30 -9.09 -30.14
CA PRO A 174 -10.39 -10.18 -29.75
C PRO A 174 -9.00 -9.66 -29.40
N LEU A 175 -8.34 -10.32 -28.43
CA LEU A 175 -7.01 -9.87 -28.00
C LEU A 175 -6.02 -9.91 -29.17
N PRO A 176 -5.26 -8.82 -29.39
CA PRO A 176 -4.22 -8.78 -30.42
C PRO A 176 -3.04 -9.68 -30.02
N GLN A 177 -2.19 -10.05 -30.97
CA GLN A 177 -0.97 -10.82 -30.68
C GLN A 177 -0.04 -10.12 -29.67
N VAL A 178 -0.22 -8.82 -29.50
CA VAL A 178 0.62 -7.99 -28.61
C VAL A 178 -0.26 -6.98 -27.89
N LEU A 179 -0.29 -7.06 -26.56
CA LEU A 179 -0.99 -6.09 -25.71
C LEU A 179 -0.06 -4.94 -25.31
N ARG A 180 -0.56 -3.71 -25.39
CA ARG A 180 0.07 -2.55 -24.73
C ARG A 180 -0.56 -2.37 -23.37
N ILE A 181 0.25 -2.50 -22.33
CA ILE A 181 -0.19 -2.39 -20.94
C ILE A 181 0.44 -1.17 -20.31
N THR A 182 -0.40 -0.28 -19.80
CA THR A 182 0.04 0.86 -18.99
C THR A 182 0.12 0.45 -17.54
N GLY A 183 1.32 0.37 -17.01
CA GLY A 183 1.60 -0.04 -15.64
C GLY A 183 1.64 1.13 -14.65
N LYS A 184 2.10 0.83 -13.44
CA LYS A 184 2.24 1.82 -12.36
C LYS A 184 3.12 2.99 -12.80
N GLY A 185 2.59 4.22 -12.60
CA GLY A 185 3.30 5.46 -12.94
C GLY A 185 3.27 5.81 -14.43
N GLY A 186 2.28 5.29 -15.19
CA GLY A 186 2.12 5.60 -16.61
C GLY A 186 3.15 4.94 -17.52
N LYS A 187 3.95 3.99 -17.01
CA LYS A 187 4.94 3.28 -17.82
C LYS A 187 4.24 2.23 -18.69
N GLU A 188 4.44 2.34 -19.99
CA GLU A 188 3.94 1.35 -20.94
C GLU A 188 4.92 0.20 -21.11
N ARG A 189 4.39 -0.99 -21.29
CA ARG A 189 5.11 -2.17 -21.74
C ARG A 189 4.30 -2.96 -22.74
N VAL A 190 5.00 -3.67 -23.57
CA VAL A 190 4.44 -4.57 -24.58
C VAL A 190 4.50 -5.99 -24.05
N VAL A 191 3.39 -6.71 -24.16
CA VAL A 191 3.24 -8.09 -23.68
C VAL A 191 2.75 -8.97 -24.83
N PRO A 192 3.47 -10.02 -25.22
CA PRO A 192 2.98 -10.95 -26.22
C PRO A 192 1.81 -11.78 -25.65
N VAL A 193 0.79 -11.98 -26.47
CA VAL A 193 -0.30 -12.90 -26.18
C VAL A 193 0.01 -14.20 -26.91
N ILE A 194 0.43 -15.21 -26.15
CA ILE A 194 0.74 -16.53 -26.69
C ILE A 194 -0.56 -17.33 -26.70
N ALA A 195 -0.93 -17.86 -27.85
CA ALA A 195 -2.10 -18.72 -28.03
C ALA A 195 -1.85 -20.12 -27.45
#